data_496a9920413850e57455e59524c289f1
#
_entry.id   496a9920413850e57455e59524c289f1
#
_cell.length_a   1.000
_cell.length_b   1.000
_cell.length_c   1.000
_cell.angle_alpha   90.00
_cell.angle_beta   90.00
_cell.angle_gamma   90.00
#
_symmetry.space_group_name_H-M   'P 1'
#
loop_
_entity.id
_entity.type
_entity.pdbx_description
1 polymer ?
#
loop_
_entity_poly.entity_id
_entity_poly.type
_entity_poly.pdbx_seq_one_letter_code
_entity_poly.pdbx_strand_id
1 'polypeptide(L)'
;MNNPNNTQNPTARQTGLVIQEMPDEVLVYDLDSNKAHCLNQSAAFVWKSCDGNNSVADIVREFEKNTGGSVSEDFVWLAIDQLNENGLLKNNVAPRFQGQSRRQVLKTIGLASMVALPVIASLVAPRSAMAAVSCNCSSAANCANLVNCPSTVNCNANGVCAP
;
A
#
# COMPACT_ATOMS: atom_id res chain seq x y z
N MET A 1 -17.53 29.75 15.81
CA MET A 1 -16.43 29.36 16.74
C MET A 1 -16.05 27.92 16.33
N ASN A 2 -15.02 27.77 15.51
CA ASN A 2 -14.57 26.45 15.04
C ASN A 2 -13.76 25.82 16.17
N ASN A 3 -14.27 24.74 16.72
CA ASN A 3 -13.58 23.95 17.74
C ASN A 3 -12.38 23.24 17.06
N PRO A 4 -11.11 23.55 17.41
CA PRO A 4 -9.94 22.96 16.76
C PRO A 4 -9.69 21.50 17.15
N ASN A 5 -10.57 20.87 17.92
CA ASN A 5 -10.44 19.49 18.41
C ASN A 5 -11.40 18.50 17.75
N ASN A 6 -11.84 18.76 16.52
CA ASN A 6 -12.50 17.70 15.76
C ASN A 6 -11.42 16.80 15.11
N THR A 7 -10.68 16.08 15.94
CA THR A 7 -9.85 14.96 15.49
C THR A 7 -10.80 13.85 15.04
N GLN A 8 -11.13 13.89 13.77
CA GLN A 8 -11.94 12.84 13.17
C GLN A 8 -11.17 11.53 13.31
N ASN A 9 -11.77 10.52 13.94
CA ASN A 9 -11.14 9.21 14.10
C ASN A 9 -10.74 8.64 12.76
N PRO A 10 -9.58 8.00 12.66
CA PRO A 10 -9.10 7.45 11.40
C PRO A 10 -10.03 6.34 10.91
N THR A 11 -10.32 6.35 9.63
CA THR A 11 -11.20 5.37 8.99
C THR A 11 -10.49 4.73 7.82
N ALA A 12 -10.29 3.42 7.87
CA ALA A 12 -9.67 2.65 6.80
C ALA A 12 -10.53 2.67 5.52
N ARG A 13 -9.88 2.83 4.38
CA ARG A 13 -10.53 2.68 3.07
C ARG A 13 -10.77 1.19 2.81
N GLN A 14 -11.99 0.85 2.41
CA GLN A 14 -12.40 -0.52 2.09
C GLN A 14 -12.73 -0.68 0.59
N THR A 15 -13.08 0.44 -0.08
CA THR A 15 -13.50 0.42 -1.47
C THR A 15 -12.32 0.54 -2.43
N GLY A 16 -12.37 -0.17 -3.55
CA GLY A 16 -11.31 -0.13 -4.57
C GLY A 16 -10.02 -0.86 -4.14
N LEU A 17 -10.08 -1.70 -3.12
CA LEU A 17 -8.94 -2.45 -2.61
C LEU A 17 -9.18 -3.95 -2.72
N VAL A 18 -8.14 -4.69 -3.10
CA VAL A 18 -8.07 -6.14 -2.97
C VAL A 18 -7.09 -6.46 -1.85
N ILE A 19 -7.56 -7.19 -0.85
CA ILE A 19 -6.80 -7.48 0.37
C ILE A 19 -6.46 -8.96 0.41
N GLN A 20 -5.19 -9.27 0.62
CA GLN A 20 -4.72 -10.63 0.84
C GLN A 20 -3.94 -10.68 2.15
N GLU A 21 -4.42 -11.48 3.08
CA GLU A 21 -3.75 -11.71 4.36
C GLU A 21 -2.72 -12.83 4.22
N MET A 22 -1.51 -12.58 4.73
CA MET A 22 -0.42 -13.53 4.85
C MET A 22 0.00 -13.65 6.32
N PRO A 23 0.75 -14.67 6.73
CA PRO A 23 1.09 -14.89 8.14
C PRO A 23 1.76 -13.69 8.82
N ASP A 24 2.63 -12.98 8.10
CA ASP A 24 3.47 -11.91 8.65
C ASP A 24 3.17 -10.51 8.09
N GLU A 25 2.30 -10.42 7.10
CA GLU A 25 2.00 -9.16 6.41
C GLU A 25 0.59 -9.18 5.79
N VAL A 26 0.11 -8.00 5.41
CA VAL A 26 -1.11 -7.84 4.63
C VAL A 26 -0.76 -7.14 3.32
N LEU A 27 -1.07 -7.79 2.20
CA LEU A 27 -0.95 -7.20 0.88
C LEU A 27 -2.26 -6.51 0.52
N VAL A 28 -2.18 -5.25 0.18
CA VAL A 28 -3.32 -4.43 -0.27
C VAL A 28 -3.03 -3.93 -1.67
N TYR A 29 -3.82 -4.38 -2.64
CA TYR A 29 -3.74 -3.88 -4.01
C TYR A 29 -4.81 -2.81 -4.22
N ASP A 30 -4.38 -1.61 -4.56
CA ASP A 30 -5.25 -0.48 -4.87
C ASP A 30 -5.57 -0.48 -6.38
N LEU A 31 -6.82 -0.75 -6.69
CA LEU A 31 -7.32 -0.82 -8.06
C LEU A 31 -7.35 0.55 -8.75
N ASP A 32 -7.49 1.64 -7.98
CA ASP A 32 -7.60 2.99 -8.52
C ASP A 32 -6.22 3.54 -8.92
N SER A 33 -5.21 3.30 -8.09
CA SER A 33 -3.84 3.78 -8.32
C SER A 33 -2.91 2.76 -9.00
N ASN A 34 -3.35 1.49 -9.14
CA ASN A 34 -2.55 0.34 -9.60
C ASN A 34 -1.27 0.14 -8.77
N LYS A 35 -1.37 0.33 -7.45
CA LYS A 35 -0.28 0.14 -6.52
C LYS A 35 -0.54 -1.04 -5.61
N ALA A 36 0.51 -1.77 -5.29
CA ALA A 36 0.50 -2.79 -4.25
C ALA A 36 1.18 -2.23 -3.00
N HIS A 37 0.56 -2.42 -1.85
CA HIS A 37 1.07 -2.01 -0.54
C HIS A 37 1.23 -3.24 0.33
N CYS A 38 2.46 -3.47 0.84
CA CYS A 38 2.75 -4.50 1.82
C CYS A 38 2.79 -3.85 3.21
N LEU A 39 1.86 -4.20 4.06
CA LEU A 39 1.76 -3.73 5.43
C LEU A 39 2.33 -4.81 6.35
N ASN A 40 3.35 -4.49 7.15
CA ASN A 40 3.79 -5.43 8.19
C ASN A 40 2.70 -5.59 9.27
N GLN A 41 2.86 -6.55 10.16
CA GLN A 41 1.86 -6.86 11.21
C GLN A 41 1.41 -5.62 11.99
N SER A 42 2.35 -4.74 12.38
CA SER A 42 2.02 -3.52 13.14
C SER A 42 1.20 -2.53 12.33
N ALA A 43 1.58 -2.27 11.07
CA ALA A 43 0.83 -1.39 10.18
C ALA A 43 -0.54 -1.96 9.83
N ALA A 44 -0.62 -3.27 9.58
CA ALA A 44 -1.87 -3.96 9.30
C ALA A 44 -2.83 -3.93 10.49
N PHE A 45 -2.32 -4.11 11.72
CA PHE A 45 -3.12 -4.01 12.93
C PHE A 45 -3.74 -2.61 13.06
N VAL A 46 -2.91 -1.55 12.98
CA VAL A 46 -3.41 -0.17 13.06
C VAL A 46 -4.42 0.11 11.96
N TRP A 47 -4.16 -0.32 10.72
CA TRP A 47 -5.09 -0.15 9.61
C TRP A 47 -6.45 -0.81 9.85
N LYS A 48 -6.46 -2.04 10.37
CA LYS A 48 -7.69 -2.78 10.71
C LYS A 48 -8.45 -2.12 11.87
N SER A 49 -7.74 -1.52 12.82
CA SER A 49 -8.33 -0.81 13.97
C SER A 49 -8.87 0.58 13.62
N CYS A 50 -8.57 1.11 12.43
CA CYS A 50 -9.10 2.37 11.92
C CYS A 50 -10.54 2.19 11.39
N ASP A 51 -11.50 2.03 12.27
CA ASP A 51 -12.93 1.79 11.95
C ASP A 51 -13.79 3.06 11.94
N GLY A 52 -13.20 4.21 12.29
CA GLY A 52 -13.88 5.49 12.44
C GLY A 52 -14.48 5.71 13.83
N ASN A 53 -14.53 4.70 14.70
CA ASN A 53 -15.02 4.79 16.07
C ASN A 53 -13.86 4.86 17.07
N ASN A 54 -12.78 4.14 16.78
CA ASN A 54 -11.59 4.09 17.62
C ASN A 54 -10.79 5.39 17.53
N SER A 55 -10.53 6.01 18.67
CA SER A 55 -9.50 7.06 18.78
C SER A 55 -8.10 6.45 18.73
N VAL A 56 -7.08 7.28 18.53
CA VAL A 56 -5.68 6.83 18.58
C VAL A 56 -5.33 6.16 19.90
N ALA A 57 -5.82 6.70 21.02
CA ALA A 57 -5.63 6.12 22.35
C ALA A 57 -6.33 4.75 22.50
N ASP A 58 -7.46 4.55 21.84
CA ASP A 58 -8.14 3.25 21.82
C ASP A 58 -7.32 2.23 21.03
N ILE A 59 -6.78 2.63 19.89
CA ILE A 59 -5.91 1.78 19.05
C ILE A 59 -4.65 1.38 19.82
N VAL A 60 -4.04 2.29 20.57
CA VAL A 60 -2.88 1.98 21.44
C VAL A 60 -3.26 0.87 22.43
N ARG A 61 -4.36 1.06 23.18
CA ARG A 61 -4.80 0.08 24.18
C ARG A 61 -5.11 -1.30 23.59
N GLU A 62 -5.75 -1.30 22.41
CA GLU A 62 -6.07 -2.53 21.71
C GLU A 62 -4.80 -3.23 21.21
N PHE A 63 -3.85 -2.47 20.68
CA PHE A 63 -2.55 -2.97 20.23
C PHE A 63 -1.78 -3.63 21.38
N GLU A 64 -1.65 -2.93 22.53
CA GLU A 64 -0.96 -3.44 23.72
C GLU A 64 -1.62 -4.73 24.24
N LYS A 65 -2.95 -4.77 24.27
CA LYS A 65 -3.71 -5.97 24.70
C LYS A 65 -3.44 -7.17 23.80
N ASN A 66 -3.32 -6.96 22.49
CA ASN A 66 -3.14 -8.05 21.53
C ASN A 66 -1.68 -8.53 21.40
N THR A 67 -0.72 -7.62 21.56
CA THR A 67 0.70 -7.94 21.35
C THR A 67 1.47 -8.16 22.65
N GLY A 68 0.93 -7.70 23.77
CA GLY A 68 1.62 -7.69 25.07
C GLY A 68 2.77 -6.69 25.15
N GLY A 69 3.02 -5.93 24.09
CA GLY A 69 4.04 -4.89 24.04
C GLY A 69 3.46 -3.51 24.26
N SER A 70 4.17 -2.64 25.01
CA SER A 70 3.75 -1.25 25.18
C SER A 70 4.18 -0.39 24.00
N VAL A 71 3.26 0.43 23.47
CA VAL A 71 3.53 1.36 22.38
C VAL A 71 3.01 2.75 22.74
N SER A 72 3.63 3.79 22.18
CA SER A 72 3.18 5.17 22.36
C SER A 72 2.13 5.56 21.31
N GLU A 73 1.40 6.64 21.59
CA GLU A 73 0.52 7.24 20.56
C GLU A 73 1.30 7.63 19.30
N ASP A 74 2.55 8.07 19.44
CA ASP A 74 3.41 8.42 18.31
C ASP A 74 3.70 7.23 17.39
N PHE A 75 3.75 6.02 17.95
CA PHE A 75 3.85 4.78 17.16
C PHE A 75 2.60 4.58 16.27
N VAL A 76 1.42 4.76 16.83
CA VAL A 76 0.16 4.64 16.08
C VAL A 76 0.03 5.76 15.06
N TRP A 77 0.41 6.99 15.43
CA TRP A 77 0.43 8.11 14.49
C TRP A 77 1.38 7.90 13.32
N LEU A 78 2.54 7.28 13.55
CA LEU A 78 3.48 6.93 12.47
C LEU A 78 2.82 6.00 11.45
N ALA A 79 2.03 5.04 11.91
CA ALA A 79 1.27 4.16 11.02
C ALA A 79 0.18 4.94 10.27
N ILE A 80 -0.60 5.77 10.98
CA ILE A 80 -1.68 6.56 10.40
C ILE A 80 -1.15 7.51 9.32
N ASP A 81 -0.03 8.19 9.56
CA ASP A 81 0.59 9.08 8.57
C ASP A 81 1.01 8.31 7.31
N GLN A 82 1.62 7.13 7.46
CA GLN A 82 1.97 6.27 6.33
C GLN A 82 0.74 5.75 5.58
N LEU A 83 -0.32 5.36 6.29
CA LEU A 83 -1.58 4.94 5.69
C LEU A 83 -2.22 6.06 4.88
N ASN A 84 -2.21 7.28 5.42
CA ASN A 84 -2.74 8.47 4.76
C ASN A 84 -1.93 8.83 3.50
N GLU A 85 -0.61 8.82 3.58
CA GLU A 85 0.29 9.06 2.43
C GLU A 85 0.07 8.05 1.29
N ASN A 86 -0.28 6.82 1.63
CA ASN A 86 -0.53 5.76 0.67
C ASN A 86 -2.01 5.64 0.23
N GLY A 87 -2.88 6.56 0.67
CA GLY A 87 -4.28 6.59 0.28
C GLY A 87 -5.10 5.42 0.82
N LEU A 88 -4.67 4.80 1.93
CA LEU A 88 -5.33 3.66 2.56
C LEU A 88 -6.35 4.07 3.64
N LEU A 89 -6.53 5.38 3.86
CA LEU A 89 -7.59 5.93 4.71
C LEU A 89 -8.69 6.56 3.86
N LYS A 90 -9.92 6.47 4.35
CA LYS A 90 -11.11 7.08 3.73
C LYS A 90 -11.17 8.58 4.00
N ASN A 91 -10.83 8.99 5.21
CA ASN A 91 -10.79 10.37 5.64
C ASN A 91 -9.35 10.87 5.68
N ASN A 92 -9.16 12.12 5.27
CA ASN A 92 -7.86 12.76 5.35
C ASN A 92 -7.62 13.21 6.79
N VAL A 93 -6.76 12.48 7.49
CA VAL A 93 -6.32 12.83 8.85
C VAL A 93 -5.12 13.78 8.73
N ALA A 94 -5.12 14.88 9.49
CA ALA A 94 -4.00 15.80 9.48
C ALA A 94 -2.71 15.09 9.92
N PRO A 95 -1.65 15.10 9.11
CA PRO A 95 -0.41 14.39 9.44
C PRO A 95 0.24 15.01 10.67
N ARG A 96 0.64 14.16 11.63
CA ARG A 96 1.25 14.62 12.88
C ARG A 96 2.73 14.96 12.71
N PHE A 97 3.42 14.26 11.82
CA PHE A 97 4.87 14.39 11.61
C PHE A 97 5.24 15.16 10.35
N GLN A 98 4.38 16.07 9.90
CA GLN A 98 4.62 16.88 8.71
C GLN A 98 5.93 17.68 8.83
N GLY A 99 6.84 17.50 7.88
CA GLY A 99 8.14 18.18 7.85
C GLY A 99 9.23 17.57 8.74
N GLN A 100 8.94 16.51 9.49
CA GLN A 100 9.94 15.77 10.25
C GLN A 100 10.51 14.62 9.44
N SER A 101 11.82 14.40 9.53
CA SER A 101 12.43 13.23 8.93
C SER A 101 12.05 11.96 9.72
N ARG A 102 11.89 10.82 9.03
CA ARG A 102 11.64 9.51 9.67
C ARG A 102 12.62 9.23 10.83
N ARG A 103 13.88 9.68 10.69
CA ARG A 103 14.90 9.49 11.72
C ARG A 103 14.62 10.31 12.99
N GLN A 104 14.01 11.50 12.87
CA GLN A 104 13.60 12.32 14.02
C GLN A 104 12.42 11.68 14.74
N VAL A 105 11.41 11.25 13.98
CA VAL A 105 10.23 10.56 14.52
C VAL A 105 10.62 9.29 15.27
N LEU A 106 11.53 8.48 14.72
CA LEU A 106 12.03 7.26 15.36
C LEU A 106 12.75 7.52 16.69
N LYS A 107 13.44 8.65 16.83
CA LYS A 107 14.07 9.04 18.10
C LYS A 107 13.03 9.40 19.17
N THR A 108 11.86 9.93 18.77
CA THR A 108 10.80 10.34 19.67
C THR A 108 9.98 9.14 20.17
N ILE A 109 9.78 8.13 19.32
CA ILE A 109 8.99 6.92 19.64
C ILE A 109 9.67 6.05 20.70
N GLY A 110 10.97 6.21 20.89
CA GLY A 110 11.74 5.45 21.89
C GLY A 110 11.84 3.96 21.54
N LEU A 111 13.04 3.42 21.44
CA LEU A 111 13.33 2.02 21.12
C LEU A 111 12.96 1.02 22.26
N ALA A 112 12.06 1.38 23.15
CA ALA A 112 11.73 0.56 24.32
C ALA A 112 10.77 -0.59 24.05
N SER A 113 10.18 -0.67 22.84
CA SER A 113 9.26 -1.76 22.54
C SER A 113 9.94 -2.85 21.70
N MET A 114 9.76 -4.10 22.10
CA MET A 114 10.11 -5.29 21.29
C MET A 114 9.19 -5.44 20.04
N VAL A 115 8.37 -4.46 19.78
CA VAL A 115 7.40 -4.46 18.68
C VAL A 115 8.05 -3.86 17.45
N ALA A 116 7.91 -4.52 16.32
CA ALA A 116 8.38 -3.99 15.04
C ALA A 116 7.65 -2.69 14.69
N LEU A 117 8.39 -1.65 14.30
CA LEU A 117 7.81 -0.39 13.84
C LEU A 117 6.85 -0.61 12.66
N PRO A 118 5.76 0.17 12.55
CA PRO A 118 4.87 0.07 11.42
C PRO A 118 5.60 0.48 10.13
N VAL A 119 5.53 -0.39 9.13
CA VAL A 119 6.15 -0.17 7.81
C VAL A 119 5.14 -0.51 6.72
N ILE A 120 5.02 0.39 5.76
CA ILE A 120 4.27 0.18 4.54
C ILE A 120 5.23 0.31 3.37
N ALA A 121 5.45 -0.79 2.66
CA ALA A 121 6.22 -0.81 1.42
C ALA A 121 5.25 -0.73 0.23
N SER A 122 5.39 0.30 -0.61
CA SER A 122 4.54 0.49 -1.77
C SER A 122 5.31 0.19 -3.04
N LEU A 123 4.76 -0.69 -3.86
CA LEU A 123 5.28 -1.05 -5.17
C LEU A 123 4.27 -0.56 -6.21
N VAL A 124 4.76 0.18 -7.19
CA VAL A 124 3.97 0.43 -8.40
C VAL A 124 3.92 -0.90 -9.13
N ALA A 125 2.72 -1.50 -9.22
CA ALA A 125 2.55 -2.61 -10.15
C ALA A 125 2.99 -2.08 -11.53
N PRO A 126 3.97 -2.72 -12.21
CA PRO A 126 4.25 -2.34 -13.58
C PRO A 126 2.89 -2.37 -14.26
N ARG A 127 2.48 -1.25 -14.87
CA ARG A 127 1.33 -1.23 -15.79
C ARG A 127 1.51 -2.49 -16.56
N SER A 128 0.57 -3.43 -16.43
CA SER A 128 0.69 -4.79 -16.89
C SER A 128 1.66 -4.75 -18.06
N ALA A 129 2.87 -5.32 -17.89
CA ALA A 129 3.62 -5.61 -19.08
C ALA A 129 2.53 -6.23 -19.92
N MET A 130 1.96 -5.44 -20.82
CA MET A 130 0.99 -5.95 -21.78
C MET A 130 1.70 -7.19 -22.18
N ALA A 131 1.15 -8.34 -21.73
CA ALA A 131 1.83 -9.61 -21.91
C ALA A 131 2.28 -9.47 -23.34
N ALA A 132 3.61 -9.24 -23.49
CA ALA A 132 4.09 -8.87 -24.80
C ALA A 132 3.53 -9.99 -25.61
N VAL A 133 2.46 -9.68 -26.35
CA VAL A 133 1.84 -10.67 -27.20
C VAL A 133 3.07 -11.06 -27.96
N SER A 134 3.60 -12.23 -27.63
CA SER A 134 4.89 -12.63 -28.19
C SER A 134 4.57 -12.70 -29.65
N CYS A 135 4.95 -11.65 -30.38
CA CYS A 135 4.73 -11.57 -31.82
C CYS A 135 5.58 -12.65 -32.47
N ASN A 136 5.53 -13.85 -31.89
CA ASN A 136 6.20 -15.05 -32.39
C ASN A 136 5.42 -15.59 -33.59
N CYS A 137 6.14 -15.88 -34.61
CA CYS A 137 5.62 -16.41 -35.87
C CYS A 137 6.41 -17.63 -36.34
N SER A 138 5.74 -18.52 -37.01
CA SER A 138 6.36 -19.60 -37.78
C SER A 138 6.29 -19.35 -39.30
N SER A 139 5.49 -18.36 -39.69
CA SER A 139 5.35 -17.95 -41.12
C SER A 139 4.83 -16.50 -41.18
N ALA A 140 5.05 -15.82 -42.32
CA ALA A 140 4.56 -14.45 -42.56
C ALA A 140 3.04 -14.32 -42.42
N ALA A 141 2.28 -15.35 -42.77
CA ALA A 141 0.82 -15.39 -42.68
C ALA A 141 0.33 -15.25 -41.21
N ASN A 142 1.12 -15.67 -40.21
CA ASN A 142 0.75 -15.55 -38.80
C ASN A 142 0.86 -14.12 -38.34
N CYS A 143 1.74 -13.32 -38.90
CA CYS A 143 1.93 -11.92 -38.47
C CYS A 143 0.76 -11.04 -38.83
N ALA A 144 0.11 -11.30 -39.97
CA ALA A 144 -1.05 -10.48 -40.45
C ALA A 144 -2.30 -10.61 -39.57
N ASN A 145 -2.41 -11.65 -38.74
CA ASN A 145 -3.59 -11.94 -37.90
C ASN A 145 -3.40 -11.66 -36.41
N LEU A 146 -2.26 -11.13 -35.98
CA LEU A 146 -1.98 -10.85 -34.58
C LEU A 146 -2.46 -9.44 -34.22
N VAL A 147 -3.58 -9.37 -33.50
CA VAL A 147 -4.37 -8.15 -33.21
C VAL A 147 -3.60 -7.06 -32.45
N ASN A 148 -2.47 -7.33 -31.85
CA ASN A 148 -1.69 -6.38 -31.07
C ASN A 148 -0.19 -6.32 -31.44
N CYS A 149 0.18 -6.86 -32.59
CA CYS A 149 1.53 -6.66 -33.13
C CYS A 149 1.53 -5.43 -34.05
N PRO A 150 2.48 -4.50 -33.87
CA PRO A 150 2.58 -3.36 -34.78
C PRO A 150 2.75 -3.85 -36.20
N SER A 151 2.07 -3.23 -37.17
CA SER A 151 1.95 -3.54 -38.62
C SER A 151 3.15 -4.28 -39.21
N THR A 152 3.28 -5.55 -38.88
CA THR A 152 4.40 -6.41 -39.20
C THR A 152 3.93 -7.41 -40.21
N VAL A 153 4.64 -7.48 -41.32
CA VAL A 153 4.24 -8.27 -42.51
C VAL A 153 5.08 -9.53 -42.64
N ASN A 154 6.24 -9.56 -42.03
CA ASN A 154 7.21 -10.66 -42.25
C ASN A 154 7.58 -11.35 -40.92
N CYS A 155 7.86 -12.64 -41.01
CA CYS A 155 8.44 -13.42 -39.92
C CYS A 155 9.95 -13.49 -40.13
N ASN A 156 10.72 -12.93 -39.18
CA ASN A 156 12.18 -12.93 -39.28
C ASN A 156 12.78 -14.31 -38.90
N ALA A 157 14.08 -14.47 -39.11
CA ALA A 157 14.78 -15.73 -38.83
C ALA A 157 14.75 -16.17 -37.36
N ASN A 158 14.42 -15.24 -36.44
CA ASN A 158 14.27 -15.49 -34.98
C ASN A 158 12.83 -15.87 -34.58
N GLY A 159 11.92 -16.02 -35.54
CA GLY A 159 10.54 -16.34 -35.26
C GLY A 159 9.74 -15.18 -34.66
N VAL A 160 10.10 -13.93 -34.95
CA VAL A 160 9.44 -12.72 -34.47
C VAL A 160 8.92 -11.95 -35.67
N CYS A 161 7.66 -11.43 -35.54
CA CYS A 161 7.08 -10.58 -36.56
C CYS A 161 7.84 -9.24 -36.66
N ALA A 162 8.25 -8.85 -37.84
CA ALA A 162 9.00 -7.63 -38.14
C ALA A 162 8.39 -6.89 -39.35
N PRO A 163 8.59 -5.56 -39.48
CA PRO A 163 8.11 -4.77 -40.62
C PRO A 163 8.78 -5.22 -41.94
#